data_3157f056cabd1d88d0404e2c7aecb592
#
_entry.id   3157f056cabd1d88d0404e2c7aecb592
#
_cell.length_a   1.000
_cell.length_b   1.000
_cell.length_c   1.000
_cell.angle_alpha   90.00
_cell.angle_beta   90.00
_cell.angle_gamma   90.00
#
_symmetry.space_group_name_H-M   'P 1'
#
loop_
_entity.id
_entity.type
_entity.pdbx_description
1 polymer ?
#
loop_
_entity_poly.entity_id
_entity_poly.type
_entity_poly.pdbx_seq_one_letter_code
_entity_poly.pdbx_strand_id
1 'polypeptide(L)'
;MNNSPLVSLIIITMNHEKFIEQACQSAISQTYPNYEIILLDNASKDKTFENAEKVLSQFSQHYKMIRNTESFGVAKNINIAITQASGEYVSLLSGDDWYTENSLAEKVSYIQKNPVDFILSDGYKYYQDEDKTTDTYTPKEKKQVIESLSNFFHENVSENKTSNVGTFVKREMLVKYPFDENINTEDWDMNLRLTSKGYKIGFIDKKLFYYRILSTSLSRNWKLMKDSYEKVTHKYIDYIKADQELYKKYNLKLIHFKYEILLSETDSPTEKEKLQTEWKKEKYRIKYKHPVLFFKLLLLKK
;
A
#
# COMPACT_ATOMS: atom_id res chain seq x y z
N MET A 1 -11.31 23.82 23.88
CA MET A 1 -12.17 23.46 22.75
C MET A 1 -11.64 22.15 22.20
N ASN A 2 -12.46 21.07 22.21
CA ASN A 2 -12.05 19.84 21.54
C ASN A 2 -11.94 20.14 20.05
N ASN A 3 -10.73 20.32 19.57
CA ASN A 3 -10.48 20.54 18.15
C ASN A 3 -10.58 19.16 17.46
N SER A 4 -11.76 18.82 16.96
CA SER A 4 -11.98 17.62 16.17
C SER A 4 -11.72 17.98 14.70
N PRO A 5 -10.51 17.70 14.15
CA PRO A 5 -10.17 18.08 12.79
C PRO A 5 -11.11 17.40 11.78
N LEU A 6 -11.45 18.10 10.70
CA LEU A 6 -12.20 17.49 9.60
C LEU A 6 -11.32 16.46 8.90
N VAL A 7 -11.83 15.26 8.65
CA VAL A 7 -11.18 14.20 7.91
C VAL A 7 -11.89 13.99 6.57
N SER A 8 -11.16 13.99 5.46
CA SER A 8 -11.69 13.55 4.18
C SER A 8 -11.35 12.06 3.98
N LEU A 9 -12.38 11.20 4.07
CA LEU A 9 -12.26 9.79 3.72
C LEU A 9 -12.47 9.67 2.22
N ILE A 10 -11.41 9.33 1.49
CA ILE A 10 -11.41 9.22 0.04
C ILE A 10 -11.49 7.74 -0.35
N ILE A 11 -12.48 7.39 -1.18
CA ILE A 11 -12.66 6.05 -1.75
C ILE A 11 -12.36 6.12 -3.24
N ILE A 12 -11.37 5.35 -3.70
CA ILE A 12 -11.07 5.18 -5.13
C ILE A 12 -11.58 3.81 -5.59
N THR A 13 -12.36 3.79 -6.65
CA THR A 13 -12.99 2.55 -7.12
C THR A 13 -12.97 2.41 -8.64
N MET A 14 -12.93 1.16 -9.12
CA MET A 14 -13.08 0.81 -10.53
C MET A 14 -13.51 -0.65 -10.68
N ASN A 15 -14.70 -0.89 -11.24
CA ASN A 15 -15.25 -2.23 -11.47
C ASN A 15 -15.31 -3.10 -10.18
N HIS A 16 -15.78 -2.50 -9.09
CA HIS A 16 -15.93 -3.13 -7.78
C HIS A 16 -17.39 -3.38 -7.39
N GLU A 17 -18.31 -3.63 -8.34
CA GLU A 17 -19.75 -3.79 -8.07
C GLU A 17 -20.07 -4.80 -6.96
N LYS A 18 -19.22 -5.81 -6.77
CA LYS A 18 -19.38 -6.87 -5.75
C LYS A 18 -18.89 -6.44 -4.35
N PHE A 19 -18.11 -5.38 -4.26
CA PHE A 19 -17.38 -5.01 -3.03
C PHE A 19 -17.71 -3.62 -2.54
N ILE A 20 -18.09 -2.72 -3.43
CA ILE A 20 -18.23 -1.29 -3.16
C ILE A 20 -19.29 -1.00 -2.08
N GLU A 21 -20.36 -1.78 -1.99
CA GLU A 21 -21.36 -1.60 -0.92
C GLU A 21 -20.72 -1.79 0.46
N GLN A 22 -19.85 -2.80 0.64
CA GLN A 22 -19.14 -3.04 1.91
C GLN A 22 -18.15 -1.90 2.22
N ALA A 23 -17.39 -1.43 1.23
CA ALA A 23 -16.49 -0.31 1.40
C ALA A 23 -17.24 0.96 1.85
N CYS A 24 -18.31 1.32 1.14
CA CYS A 24 -19.15 2.47 1.47
C CYS A 24 -19.85 2.32 2.83
N GLN A 25 -20.36 1.11 3.15
CA GLN A 25 -20.97 0.86 4.46
C GLN A 25 -19.98 1.06 5.58
N SER A 26 -18.74 0.59 5.43
CA SER A 26 -17.69 0.81 6.43
C SER A 26 -17.30 2.30 6.56
N ALA A 27 -17.43 3.05 5.47
CA ALA A 27 -17.14 4.48 5.47
C ALA A 27 -18.22 5.29 6.20
N ILE A 28 -19.51 5.00 5.98
CA ILE A 28 -20.61 5.72 6.66
C ILE A 28 -20.80 5.32 8.12
N SER A 29 -20.24 4.17 8.55
CA SER A 29 -20.34 3.64 9.91
C SER A 29 -19.18 4.07 10.82
N GLN A 30 -18.36 5.03 10.43
CA GLN A 30 -17.25 5.50 11.26
C GLN A 30 -17.76 6.21 12.51
N THR A 31 -17.17 5.86 13.67
CA THR A 31 -17.55 6.47 14.97
C THR A 31 -16.97 7.88 15.18
N TYR A 32 -16.03 8.31 14.34
CA TYR A 32 -15.51 9.67 14.36
C TYR A 32 -16.55 10.64 13.80
N PRO A 33 -16.91 11.74 14.51
CA PRO A 33 -18.07 12.53 14.12
C PRO A 33 -17.83 13.60 13.06
N ASN A 34 -16.56 14.01 12.79
CA ASN A 34 -16.26 15.15 11.93
C ASN A 34 -15.47 14.71 10.68
N TYR A 35 -16.18 14.15 9.70
CA TYR A 35 -15.57 13.72 8.44
C TYR A 35 -16.53 13.89 7.26
N GLU A 36 -15.95 13.96 6.08
CA GLU A 36 -16.65 13.90 4.79
C GLU A 36 -16.20 12.68 4.00
N ILE A 37 -17.02 12.23 3.05
CA ILE A 37 -16.67 11.12 2.15
C ILE A 37 -16.55 11.67 0.72
N ILE A 38 -15.44 11.30 0.04
CA ILE A 38 -15.25 11.59 -1.37
C ILE A 38 -15.03 10.26 -2.09
N LEU A 39 -15.99 9.88 -2.93
CA LEU A 39 -15.85 8.69 -3.78
C LEU A 39 -15.47 9.13 -5.19
N LEU A 40 -14.41 8.55 -5.74
CA LEU A 40 -14.04 8.71 -7.13
C LEU A 40 -14.13 7.37 -7.85
N ASP A 41 -15.06 7.27 -8.78
CA ASP A 41 -15.23 6.15 -9.71
C ASP A 41 -14.39 6.38 -10.99
N ASN A 42 -13.46 5.48 -11.22
CA ASN A 42 -12.51 5.54 -12.33
C ASN A 42 -13.09 4.93 -13.62
N ALA A 43 -14.22 5.48 -14.11
CA ALA A 43 -14.92 5.04 -15.31
C ALA A 43 -15.35 3.57 -15.30
N SER A 44 -15.91 3.08 -14.19
CA SER A 44 -16.44 1.72 -14.07
C SER A 44 -17.46 1.39 -15.16
N LYS A 45 -17.44 0.14 -15.62
CA LYS A 45 -18.33 -0.40 -16.66
C LYS A 45 -19.43 -1.28 -16.10
N ASP A 46 -19.38 -1.57 -14.81
CA ASP A 46 -20.34 -2.35 -14.03
C ASP A 46 -21.21 -1.43 -13.14
N LYS A 47 -21.93 -2.00 -12.19
CA LYS A 47 -22.82 -1.25 -11.27
C LYS A 47 -22.10 -0.62 -10.07
N THR A 48 -20.78 -0.44 -10.12
CA THR A 48 -19.99 0.12 -8.99
C THR A 48 -20.53 1.47 -8.54
N PHE A 49 -20.75 2.40 -9.49
CA PHE A 49 -21.16 3.78 -9.16
C PHE A 49 -22.56 3.80 -8.54
N GLU A 50 -23.49 3.09 -9.13
CA GLU A 50 -24.90 3.02 -8.68
C GLU A 50 -25.01 2.33 -7.32
N ASN A 51 -24.23 1.27 -7.08
CA ASN A 51 -24.18 0.58 -5.78
C ASN A 51 -23.58 1.48 -4.70
N ALA A 52 -22.55 2.24 -5.02
CA ALA A 52 -21.96 3.22 -4.10
C ALA A 52 -22.97 4.32 -3.74
N GLU A 53 -23.67 4.90 -4.73
CA GLU A 53 -24.66 5.95 -4.53
C GLU A 53 -25.80 5.49 -3.60
N LYS A 54 -26.30 4.28 -3.78
CA LYS A 54 -27.33 3.67 -2.93
C LYS A 54 -26.95 3.64 -1.46
N VAL A 55 -25.68 3.38 -1.13
CA VAL A 55 -25.19 3.35 0.25
C VAL A 55 -24.91 4.76 0.75
N LEU A 56 -24.17 5.56 -0.03
CA LEU A 56 -23.73 6.90 0.40
C LEU A 56 -24.90 7.87 0.55
N SER A 57 -26.02 7.70 -0.16
CA SER A 57 -27.25 8.49 0.03
C SER A 57 -27.86 8.36 1.43
N GLN A 58 -27.46 7.35 2.22
CA GLN A 58 -27.88 7.17 3.62
C GLN A 58 -26.97 7.94 4.60
N PHE A 59 -25.86 8.50 4.13
CA PHE A 59 -24.94 9.24 4.97
C PHE A 59 -25.49 10.63 5.29
N SER A 60 -25.63 10.94 6.57
CA SER A 60 -26.23 12.18 7.03
C SER A 60 -25.32 13.40 6.99
N GLN A 61 -24.02 13.20 6.76
CA GLN A 61 -23.04 14.26 6.64
C GLN A 61 -22.70 14.51 5.17
N HIS A 62 -21.65 15.31 4.92
CA HIS A 62 -21.26 15.68 3.56
C HIS A 62 -20.56 14.53 2.82
N TYR A 63 -21.07 14.20 1.63
CA TYR A 63 -20.35 13.32 0.71
C TYR A 63 -20.36 13.89 -0.72
N LYS A 64 -19.37 13.51 -1.50
CA LYS A 64 -19.22 13.86 -2.91
C LYS A 64 -18.88 12.63 -3.73
N MET A 65 -19.56 12.48 -4.86
CA MET A 65 -19.27 11.42 -5.82
C MET A 65 -18.74 12.05 -7.12
N ILE A 66 -17.67 11.47 -7.66
CA ILE A 66 -17.01 11.89 -8.88
C ILE A 66 -16.94 10.66 -9.79
N ARG A 67 -17.32 10.81 -11.05
CA ARG A 67 -17.18 9.76 -12.05
C ARG A 67 -16.29 10.27 -13.20
N ASN A 68 -15.19 9.59 -13.45
CA ASN A 68 -14.34 9.88 -14.59
C ASN A 68 -15.02 9.43 -15.89
N THR A 69 -14.73 10.12 -16.97
CA THR A 69 -15.20 9.74 -18.33
C THR A 69 -14.30 8.70 -18.98
N GLU A 70 -13.05 8.61 -18.53
CA GLU A 70 -12.05 7.62 -18.95
C GLU A 70 -11.23 7.13 -17.76
N SER A 71 -10.59 5.98 -17.89
CA SER A 71 -9.79 5.39 -16.83
C SER A 71 -8.40 6.00 -16.74
N PHE A 72 -7.98 6.34 -15.51
CA PHE A 72 -6.63 6.83 -15.18
C PHE A 72 -5.92 5.87 -14.23
N GLY A 73 -4.61 6.09 -14.02
CA GLY A 73 -3.84 5.42 -12.97
C GLY A 73 -4.31 5.80 -11.57
N VAL A 74 -4.05 4.92 -10.59
CA VAL A 74 -4.50 5.11 -9.18
C VAL A 74 -4.00 6.44 -8.61
N ALA A 75 -2.72 6.76 -8.79
CA ALA A 75 -2.11 8.01 -8.31
C ALA A 75 -2.83 9.26 -8.84
N LYS A 76 -3.19 9.28 -10.13
CA LYS A 76 -3.95 10.39 -10.73
C LYS A 76 -5.34 10.53 -10.12
N ASN A 77 -6.04 9.42 -9.91
CA ASN A 77 -7.35 9.43 -9.27
C ASN A 77 -7.29 9.96 -7.83
N ILE A 78 -6.28 9.56 -7.07
CA ILE A 78 -6.05 10.10 -5.72
C ILE A 78 -5.79 11.61 -5.78
N ASN A 79 -4.92 12.08 -6.69
CA ASN A 79 -4.64 13.51 -6.85
C ASN A 79 -5.93 14.29 -7.18
N ILE A 80 -6.77 13.81 -8.11
CA ILE A 80 -8.06 14.41 -8.42
C ILE A 80 -8.94 14.49 -7.17
N ALA A 81 -9.09 13.41 -6.44
CA ALA A 81 -9.93 13.35 -5.24
C ALA A 81 -9.44 14.31 -4.13
N ILE A 82 -8.12 14.45 -3.95
CA ILE A 82 -7.51 15.38 -2.99
C ILE A 82 -7.88 16.83 -3.30
N THR A 83 -8.01 17.23 -4.59
CA THR A 83 -8.45 18.58 -4.93
C THR A 83 -9.88 18.90 -4.51
N GLN A 84 -10.68 17.87 -4.25
CA GLN A 84 -12.07 17.99 -3.82
C GLN A 84 -12.23 17.86 -2.30
N ALA A 85 -11.14 17.52 -1.59
CA ALA A 85 -11.13 17.33 -0.14
C ALA A 85 -11.02 18.66 0.59
N SER A 86 -11.80 18.80 1.68
CA SER A 86 -11.80 19.98 2.57
C SER A 86 -11.15 19.66 3.93
N GLY A 87 -10.95 18.38 4.25
CA GLY A 87 -10.40 17.94 5.53
C GLY A 87 -8.98 18.40 5.79
N GLU A 88 -8.65 18.57 7.05
CA GLU A 88 -7.25 18.75 7.50
C GLU A 88 -6.42 17.51 7.25
N TYR A 89 -7.05 16.34 7.41
CA TYR A 89 -6.45 15.03 7.14
C TYR A 89 -7.18 14.31 6.02
N VAL A 90 -6.45 13.46 5.31
CA VAL A 90 -6.96 12.53 4.29
C VAL A 90 -6.74 11.11 4.77
N SER A 91 -7.76 10.27 4.64
CA SER A 91 -7.70 8.82 4.79
C SER A 91 -8.07 8.16 3.47
N LEU A 92 -7.20 7.28 2.93
CA LEU A 92 -7.43 6.64 1.64
C LEU A 92 -7.99 5.22 1.84
N LEU A 93 -8.97 4.84 1.03
CA LEU A 93 -9.57 3.52 1.00
C LEU A 93 -9.78 3.09 -0.46
N SER A 94 -9.47 1.85 -0.80
CA SER A 94 -9.87 1.25 -2.08
C SER A 94 -11.32 0.76 -2.02
N GLY A 95 -12.04 0.78 -3.15
CA GLY A 95 -13.44 0.34 -3.22
C GLY A 95 -13.66 -1.16 -3.03
N ASP A 96 -12.60 -1.96 -2.93
CA ASP A 96 -12.63 -3.39 -2.60
C ASP A 96 -12.22 -3.69 -1.15
N ASP A 97 -11.70 -2.70 -0.41
CA ASP A 97 -11.29 -2.79 0.99
C ASP A 97 -12.36 -2.22 1.94
N TRP A 98 -12.19 -2.39 3.25
CA TRP A 98 -13.07 -1.76 4.22
C TRP A 98 -12.38 -1.46 5.55
N TYR A 99 -12.91 -0.48 6.27
CA TYR A 99 -12.42 -0.06 7.59
C TYR A 99 -13.18 -0.74 8.74
N THR A 100 -12.55 -0.81 9.90
CA THR A 100 -13.28 -1.01 11.16
C THR A 100 -13.99 0.29 11.56
N GLU A 101 -15.08 0.19 12.31
CA GLU A 101 -15.92 1.35 12.70
C GLU A 101 -15.15 2.46 13.44
N ASN A 102 -14.11 2.10 14.17
CA ASN A 102 -13.31 3.04 14.96
C ASN A 102 -12.04 3.53 14.23
N SER A 103 -11.87 3.20 12.95
CA SER A 103 -10.63 3.47 12.21
C SER A 103 -10.25 4.95 12.21
N LEU A 104 -11.18 5.85 11.84
CA LEU A 104 -10.90 7.28 11.83
C LEU A 104 -10.67 7.85 13.24
N ALA A 105 -11.46 7.42 14.24
CA ALA A 105 -11.33 7.88 15.62
C ALA A 105 -9.95 7.54 16.20
N GLU A 106 -9.46 6.32 15.96
CA GLU A 106 -8.14 5.87 16.41
C GLU A 106 -7.01 6.63 15.70
N LYS A 107 -7.13 6.86 14.40
CA LYS A 107 -6.15 7.61 13.60
C LYS A 107 -6.04 9.08 14.08
N VAL A 108 -7.16 9.75 14.27
CA VAL A 108 -7.18 11.13 14.79
C VAL A 108 -6.61 11.18 16.21
N SER A 109 -7.07 10.29 17.09
CA SER A 109 -6.57 10.21 18.46
C SER A 109 -5.04 9.99 18.51
N TYR A 110 -4.52 9.15 17.64
CA TYR A 110 -3.10 8.84 17.59
C TYR A 110 -2.27 10.06 17.13
N ILE A 111 -2.65 10.69 16.01
CA ILE A 111 -1.87 11.79 15.45
C ILE A 111 -1.90 13.04 16.34
N GLN A 112 -2.96 13.24 17.11
CA GLN A 112 -3.05 14.32 18.10
C GLN A 112 -2.15 14.09 19.33
N LYS A 113 -1.89 12.84 19.69
CA LYS A 113 -1.09 12.47 20.87
C LYS A 113 0.38 12.26 20.57
N ASN A 114 0.76 12.09 19.30
CA ASN A 114 2.12 11.74 18.90
C ASN A 114 2.66 12.79 17.92
N PRO A 115 3.93 13.18 18.03
CA PRO A 115 4.56 14.19 17.18
C PRO A 115 4.98 13.58 15.82
N VAL A 116 4.00 13.13 15.04
CA VAL A 116 4.16 12.54 13.71
C VAL A 116 3.32 13.30 12.68
N ASP A 117 3.71 13.24 11.42
CA ASP A 117 3.09 14.00 10.34
C ASP A 117 2.07 13.16 9.56
N PHE A 118 2.27 11.85 9.50
CA PHE A 118 1.37 10.89 8.89
C PHE A 118 1.52 9.52 9.55
N ILE A 119 0.55 8.64 9.35
CA ILE A 119 0.48 7.35 10.04
C ILE A 119 0.05 6.22 9.12
N LEU A 120 0.59 5.04 9.43
CA LEU A 120 0.13 3.74 8.97
C LEU A 120 -0.56 3.01 10.13
N SER A 121 -1.31 1.97 9.83
CA SER A 121 -1.94 1.12 10.84
C SER A 121 -1.78 -0.35 10.52
N ASP A 122 -2.00 -1.21 11.49
CA ASP A 122 -2.18 -2.63 11.28
C ASP A 122 -3.61 -2.94 10.81
N GLY A 123 -3.81 -4.12 10.24
CA GLY A 123 -5.09 -4.57 9.72
C GLY A 123 -5.14 -6.07 9.50
N TYR A 124 -6.10 -6.48 8.72
CA TYR A 124 -6.28 -7.85 8.28
C TYR A 124 -6.13 -7.96 6.77
N LYS A 125 -5.68 -9.14 6.28
CA LYS A 125 -5.82 -9.60 4.90
C LYS A 125 -7.01 -10.54 4.82
N TYR A 126 -7.93 -10.25 3.91
CA TYR A 126 -9.08 -11.10 3.63
C TYR A 126 -8.94 -11.72 2.25
N TYR A 127 -8.77 -13.02 2.19
CA TYR A 127 -8.65 -13.80 0.96
C TYR A 127 -10.06 -14.16 0.49
N GLN A 128 -10.54 -13.47 -0.54
CA GLN A 128 -11.93 -13.57 -1.02
C GLN A 128 -12.30 -14.98 -1.47
N ASP A 129 -11.41 -15.64 -2.22
CA ASP A 129 -11.70 -16.97 -2.80
C ASP A 129 -11.69 -18.08 -1.73
N GLU A 130 -11.03 -17.86 -0.60
CA GLU A 130 -10.87 -18.82 0.50
C GLU A 130 -11.79 -18.52 1.68
N ASP A 131 -12.48 -17.38 1.66
CA ASP A 131 -13.23 -16.81 2.80
C ASP A 131 -12.40 -16.84 4.10
N LYS A 132 -11.16 -16.38 4.01
CA LYS A 132 -10.16 -16.50 5.08
C LYS A 132 -9.56 -15.16 5.45
N THR A 133 -9.52 -14.88 6.73
CA THR A 133 -8.85 -13.71 7.30
C THR A 133 -7.53 -14.10 7.97
N THR A 134 -6.49 -13.30 7.74
CA THR A 134 -5.20 -13.40 8.42
C THR A 134 -4.73 -12.03 8.88
N ASP A 135 -3.74 -11.98 9.75
CA ASP A 135 -3.07 -10.74 10.10
C ASP A 135 -2.32 -10.16 8.88
N THR A 136 -2.30 -8.83 8.74
CA THR A 136 -1.50 -8.15 7.70
C THR A 136 -0.02 -8.43 7.89
N TYR A 137 0.45 -8.40 9.14
CA TYR A 137 1.84 -8.65 9.50
C TYR A 137 1.95 -9.84 10.44
N THR A 138 2.91 -10.72 10.20
CA THR A 138 3.40 -11.64 11.22
C THR A 138 4.02 -10.84 12.38
N PRO A 139 4.16 -11.40 13.60
CA PRO A 139 4.81 -10.70 14.71
C PRO A 139 6.21 -10.18 14.38
N LYS A 140 6.97 -10.94 13.58
CA LYS A 140 8.31 -10.54 13.11
C LYS A 140 8.27 -9.34 12.16
N GLU A 141 7.37 -9.36 11.18
CA GLU A 141 7.22 -8.27 10.21
C GLU A 141 6.75 -7.00 10.91
N LYS A 142 5.76 -7.11 11.81
CA LYS A 142 5.29 -5.98 12.61
C LYS A 142 6.42 -5.34 13.41
N LYS A 143 7.23 -6.14 14.09
CA LYS A 143 8.41 -5.66 14.79
C LYS A 143 9.36 -4.90 13.85
N GLN A 144 9.63 -5.43 12.66
CA GLN A 144 10.48 -4.78 11.67
C GLN A 144 9.89 -3.43 11.18
N VAL A 145 8.58 -3.35 10.99
CA VAL A 145 7.90 -2.09 10.63
C VAL A 145 8.10 -1.06 11.75
N ILE A 146 7.80 -1.42 13.00
CA ILE A 146 7.92 -0.51 14.15
C ILE A 146 9.38 -0.05 14.34
N GLU A 147 10.35 -0.95 14.27
CA GLU A 147 11.77 -0.62 14.38
C GLU A 147 12.26 0.30 13.24
N SER A 148 11.65 0.19 12.06
CA SER A 148 12.02 1.02 10.92
C SER A 148 11.57 2.48 11.03
N LEU A 149 10.60 2.82 11.88
CA LEU A 149 9.98 4.16 11.93
C LEU A 149 10.98 5.28 12.23
N SER A 150 11.98 5.02 13.06
CA SER A 150 13.00 6.02 13.43
C SER A 150 13.94 6.40 12.28
N ASN A 151 14.09 5.52 11.28
CA ASN A 151 14.90 5.74 10.09
C ASN A 151 14.17 5.17 8.85
N PHE A 152 12.89 5.52 8.72
CA PHE A 152 11.98 4.88 7.77
C PHE A 152 12.50 4.92 6.33
N PHE A 153 13.00 6.06 5.88
CA PHE A 153 13.54 6.20 4.52
C PHE A 153 14.63 5.16 4.25
N HIS A 154 15.67 5.11 5.08
CA HIS A 154 16.78 4.17 4.91
C HIS A 154 16.32 2.72 4.93
N GLU A 155 15.45 2.38 5.89
CA GLU A 155 14.99 1.00 6.09
C GLU A 155 14.05 0.49 4.98
N ASN A 156 13.40 1.40 4.25
CA ASN A 156 12.39 1.06 3.25
C ASN A 156 12.76 1.43 1.81
N VAL A 157 13.86 2.18 1.56
CA VAL A 157 14.19 2.69 0.22
C VAL A 157 14.54 1.59 -0.80
N SER A 158 15.06 0.45 -0.35
CA SER A 158 15.37 -0.71 -1.19
C SER A 158 14.37 -1.85 -1.10
N GLU A 159 13.42 -1.78 -0.15
CA GLU A 159 12.37 -2.78 0.04
C GLU A 159 11.21 -2.21 0.86
N ASN A 160 10.01 -2.16 0.29
CA ASN A 160 8.82 -1.77 1.03
C ASN A 160 8.47 -2.83 2.08
N LYS A 161 8.51 -2.46 3.35
CA LYS A 161 8.14 -3.33 4.48
C LYS A 161 6.72 -3.09 4.97
N THR A 162 6.00 -2.14 4.36
CA THR A 162 4.69 -1.69 4.85
C THR A 162 3.56 -2.12 3.94
N SER A 163 2.37 -2.26 4.53
CA SER A 163 1.10 -2.34 3.83
C SER A 163 0.34 -1.04 4.10
N ASN A 164 -0.05 -0.36 3.06
CA ASN A 164 -0.54 1.02 3.15
C ASN A 164 -2.06 1.16 3.00
N VAL A 165 -2.81 0.10 3.26
CA VAL A 165 -4.27 0.24 3.34
C VAL A 165 -4.59 1.17 4.51
N GLY A 166 -5.29 2.26 4.19
CA GLY A 166 -5.71 3.18 5.23
C GLY A 166 -4.67 4.20 5.71
N THR A 167 -3.74 4.59 4.86
CA THR A 167 -2.85 5.74 5.12
C THR A 167 -3.66 6.95 5.60
N PHE A 168 -3.13 7.64 6.61
CA PHE A 168 -3.73 8.84 7.17
C PHE A 168 -2.68 9.95 7.22
N VAL A 169 -2.93 11.05 6.51
CA VAL A 169 -1.92 12.09 6.26
C VAL A 169 -2.54 13.47 6.22
N LYS A 170 -1.78 14.49 6.61
CA LYS A 170 -2.22 15.89 6.45
C LYS A 170 -2.43 16.21 4.98
N ARG A 171 -3.61 16.74 4.64
CA ARG A 171 -3.95 17.10 3.24
C ARG A 171 -2.96 18.09 2.63
N GLU A 172 -2.48 19.07 3.39
CA GLU A 172 -1.51 20.05 2.90
C GLU A 172 -0.21 19.41 2.39
N MET A 173 0.21 18.26 2.97
CA MET A 173 1.38 17.52 2.51
C MET A 173 1.15 16.88 1.15
N LEU A 174 -0.06 16.33 0.92
CA LEU A 174 -0.41 15.74 -0.37
C LEU A 174 -0.61 16.81 -1.47
N VAL A 175 -1.10 17.99 -1.12
CA VAL A 175 -1.18 19.14 -2.05
C VAL A 175 0.21 19.64 -2.41
N LYS A 176 1.12 19.73 -1.42
CA LYS A 176 2.50 20.17 -1.66
C LYS A 176 3.35 19.13 -2.42
N TYR A 177 3.07 17.85 -2.17
CA TYR A 177 3.79 16.70 -2.73
C TYR A 177 2.77 15.71 -3.31
N PRO A 178 2.14 15.99 -4.46
CA PRO A 178 1.14 15.12 -5.07
C PRO A 178 1.74 13.77 -5.43
N PHE A 179 0.91 12.74 -5.54
CA PHE A 179 1.33 11.41 -5.96
C PHE A 179 1.92 11.45 -7.37
N ASP A 180 2.98 10.66 -7.61
CA ASP A 180 3.59 10.52 -8.94
C ASP A 180 2.73 9.61 -9.82
N GLU A 181 2.12 10.18 -10.85
CA GLU A 181 1.15 9.51 -11.72
C GLU A 181 1.77 8.41 -12.61
N ASN A 182 3.10 8.31 -12.65
CA ASN A 182 3.83 7.29 -13.41
C ASN A 182 4.16 6.04 -12.60
N ILE A 183 3.76 5.99 -11.31
CA ILE A 183 4.09 4.94 -10.36
C ILE A 183 2.81 4.23 -9.89
N ASN A 184 2.83 2.88 -9.86
CA ASN A 184 1.71 2.06 -9.39
C ASN A 184 1.90 1.51 -7.95
N THR A 185 2.96 1.91 -7.29
CA THR A 185 3.19 1.74 -5.85
C THR A 185 3.30 3.12 -5.22
N GLU A 186 2.28 3.92 -5.49
CA GLU A 186 2.18 5.35 -5.18
C GLU A 186 2.30 5.63 -3.68
N ASP A 187 1.79 4.72 -2.87
CA ASP A 187 1.85 4.72 -1.42
C ASP A 187 3.29 4.60 -0.89
N TRP A 188 4.06 3.65 -1.44
CA TRP A 188 5.47 3.49 -1.09
C TRP A 188 6.31 4.69 -1.53
N ASP A 189 6.10 5.18 -2.76
CA ASP A 189 6.77 6.39 -3.24
C ASP A 189 6.46 7.60 -2.35
N MET A 190 5.20 7.79 -1.96
CA MET A 190 4.78 8.87 -1.06
C MET A 190 5.50 8.75 0.30
N ASN A 191 5.51 7.58 0.91
CA ASN A 191 6.15 7.35 2.21
C ASN A 191 7.65 7.67 2.16
N LEU A 192 8.35 7.20 1.13
CA LEU A 192 9.78 7.49 0.94
C LEU A 192 10.02 8.97 0.70
N ARG A 193 9.22 9.59 -0.15
CA ARG A 193 9.36 11.00 -0.52
C ARG A 193 9.12 11.92 0.67
N LEU A 194 8.13 11.65 1.50
CA LEU A 194 7.87 12.42 2.71
C LEU A 194 8.98 12.21 3.75
N THR A 195 9.36 10.97 4.03
CA THR A 195 10.39 10.68 5.03
C THR A 195 11.80 11.11 4.61
N SER A 196 12.12 11.11 3.29
CA SER A 196 13.39 11.70 2.80
C SER A 196 13.49 13.22 3.02
N LYS A 197 12.35 13.88 3.23
CA LYS A 197 12.27 15.33 3.56
C LYS A 197 12.18 15.60 5.05
N GLY A 198 12.34 14.58 5.90
CA GLY A 198 12.34 14.68 7.34
C GLY A 198 10.96 14.64 8.01
N TYR A 199 9.87 14.41 7.25
CA TYR A 199 8.56 14.18 7.84
C TYR A 199 8.53 12.85 8.61
N LYS A 200 7.85 12.86 9.75
CA LYS A 200 7.81 11.73 10.69
C LYS A 200 6.60 10.85 10.43
N ILE A 201 6.84 9.57 10.27
CA ILE A 201 5.81 8.55 10.13
C ILE A 201 5.54 7.86 11.47
N GLY A 202 4.28 7.57 11.77
CA GLY A 202 3.86 6.76 12.91
C GLY A 202 3.20 5.46 12.48
N PHE A 203 3.01 4.55 13.44
CA PHE A 203 2.33 3.29 13.22
C PHE A 203 1.37 2.98 14.38
N ILE A 204 0.10 2.69 14.05
CA ILE A 204 -0.91 2.27 15.03
C ILE A 204 -0.97 0.75 15.05
N ASP A 205 -0.56 0.14 16.16
CA ASP A 205 -0.67 -1.32 16.39
C ASP A 205 -2.11 -1.70 16.81
N LYS A 206 -3.08 -1.38 15.94
CA LYS A 206 -4.48 -1.79 16.06
C LYS A 206 -4.98 -2.19 14.69
N LYS A 207 -5.86 -3.18 14.64
CA LYS A 207 -6.49 -3.66 13.41
C LYS A 207 -7.59 -2.68 12.97
N LEU A 208 -7.26 -1.81 12.00
CA LEU A 208 -8.12 -0.71 11.59
C LEU A 208 -8.68 -0.86 10.17
N PHE A 209 -8.25 -1.88 9.43
CA PHE A 209 -8.72 -2.15 8.07
C PHE A 209 -8.72 -3.64 7.75
N TYR A 210 -9.44 -3.97 6.67
CA TYR A 210 -9.35 -5.23 5.96
C TYR A 210 -8.90 -4.97 4.52
N TYR A 211 -7.80 -5.59 4.14
CA TYR A 211 -7.27 -5.60 2.77
C TYR A 211 -7.74 -6.83 2.03
N ARG A 212 -8.58 -6.64 1.01
CA ARG A 212 -9.09 -7.75 0.19
C ARG A 212 -8.05 -8.23 -0.80
N ILE A 213 -7.79 -9.52 -0.79
CA ILE A 213 -6.89 -10.19 -1.72
C ILE A 213 -7.75 -10.92 -2.77
N LEU A 214 -7.62 -10.49 -4.01
CA LEU A 214 -8.25 -11.10 -5.19
C LEU A 214 -7.19 -11.75 -6.07
N SER A 215 -7.58 -12.76 -6.85
CA SER A 215 -6.71 -13.34 -7.90
C SER A 215 -6.28 -12.30 -8.94
N THR A 216 -7.11 -11.26 -9.14
CA THR A 216 -6.91 -10.16 -10.10
C THR A 216 -6.26 -8.91 -9.50
N SER A 217 -5.87 -8.92 -8.23
CA SER A 217 -5.25 -7.75 -7.58
C SER A 217 -4.01 -7.26 -8.32
N LEU A 218 -3.87 -5.94 -8.49
CA LEU A 218 -2.73 -5.31 -9.17
C LEU A 218 -1.38 -5.72 -8.56
N SER A 219 -1.34 -5.93 -7.25
CA SER A 219 -0.15 -6.40 -6.52
C SER A 219 0.37 -7.78 -6.96
N ARG A 220 -0.43 -8.56 -7.69
CA ARG A 220 -0.03 -9.85 -8.29
C ARG A 220 0.54 -9.72 -9.71
N ASN A 221 0.48 -8.54 -10.31
CA ASN A 221 1.11 -8.29 -11.61
C ASN A 221 2.61 -7.99 -11.42
N TRP A 222 3.42 -9.04 -11.46
CA TRP A 222 4.86 -8.93 -11.20
C TRP A 222 5.61 -8.00 -12.16
N LYS A 223 5.18 -7.90 -13.43
CA LYS A 223 5.78 -6.97 -14.40
C LYS A 223 5.52 -5.53 -14.00
N LEU A 224 4.27 -5.22 -13.63
CA LEU A 224 3.87 -3.90 -13.16
C LEU A 224 4.57 -3.52 -11.85
N MET A 225 4.67 -4.47 -10.92
CA MET A 225 5.35 -4.27 -9.64
C MET A 225 6.86 -4.04 -9.82
N LYS A 226 7.49 -4.77 -10.74
CA LYS A 226 8.90 -4.56 -11.09
C LYS A 226 9.13 -3.16 -11.68
N ASP A 227 8.35 -2.76 -12.68
CA ASP A 227 8.44 -1.44 -13.30
C ASP A 227 8.31 -0.31 -12.26
N SER A 228 7.30 -0.39 -11.40
CA SER A 228 7.12 0.56 -10.31
C SER A 228 8.28 0.57 -9.32
N TYR A 229 8.78 -0.61 -8.95
CA TYR A 229 9.94 -0.74 -8.06
C TYR A 229 11.18 -0.06 -8.65
N GLU A 230 11.46 -0.28 -9.94
CA GLU A 230 12.59 0.32 -10.64
C GLU A 230 12.43 1.85 -10.73
N LYS A 231 11.24 2.36 -11.03
CA LYS A 231 10.95 3.80 -11.06
C LYS A 231 11.15 4.46 -9.68
N VAL A 232 10.61 3.87 -8.62
CA VAL A 232 10.77 4.39 -7.25
C VAL A 232 12.23 4.39 -6.82
N THR A 233 12.91 3.25 -6.96
CA THR A 233 14.31 3.12 -6.52
C THR A 233 15.28 3.95 -7.37
N HIS A 234 14.96 4.18 -8.65
CA HIS A 234 15.77 5.04 -9.51
C HIS A 234 15.89 6.48 -8.99
N LYS A 235 14.85 7.01 -8.34
CA LYS A 235 14.87 8.32 -7.68
C LYS A 235 15.96 8.43 -6.61
N TYR A 236 16.38 7.30 -6.03
CA TYR A 236 17.30 7.21 -4.90
C TYR A 236 18.49 6.30 -5.18
N ILE A 237 18.79 6.02 -6.45
CA ILE A 237 19.76 4.98 -6.85
C ILE A 237 21.18 5.27 -6.35
N ASP A 238 21.60 6.54 -6.31
CA ASP A 238 22.93 6.91 -5.82
C ASP A 238 23.04 6.71 -4.30
N TYR A 239 21.97 7.02 -3.56
CA TYR A 239 21.89 6.71 -2.13
C TYR A 239 21.94 5.21 -1.86
N ILE A 240 21.19 4.41 -2.63
CA ILE A 240 21.18 2.95 -2.52
C ILE A 240 22.56 2.36 -2.85
N LYS A 241 23.23 2.85 -3.90
CA LYS A 241 24.57 2.36 -4.31
C LYS A 241 25.67 2.72 -3.33
N ALA A 242 25.53 3.83 -2.61
CA ALA A 242 26.50 4.26 -1.60
C ALA A 242 26.52 3.36 -0.36
N ASP A 243 25.45 2.62 -0.10
CA ASP A 243 25.35 1.68 1.03
C ASP A 243 25.33 0.23 0.51
N GLN A 244 26.31 -0.59 0.93
CA GLN A 244 26.48 -1.97 0.45
C GLN A 244 25.29 -2.87 0.81
N GLU A 245 24.68 -2.70 1.99
CA GLU A 245 23.53 -3.52 2.41
C GLU A 245 22.25 -3.10 1.69
N LEU A 246 22.02 -1.80 1.46
CA LEU A 246 20.91 -1.33 0.63
C LEU A 246 21.06 -1.82 -0.81
N TYR A 247 22.24 -1.71 -1.39
CA TYR A 247 22.51 -2.16 -2.77
C TYR A 247 22.33 -3.67 -2.92
N LYS A 248 22.71 -4.43 -1.89
CA LYS A 248 22.45 -5.87 -1.84
C LYS A 248 20.96 -6.20 -1.77
N LYS A 249 20.18 -5.52 -0.89
CA LYS A 249 18.71 -5.68 -0.82
C LYS A 249 18.05 -5.34 -2.15
N TYR A 250 18.46 -4.23 -2.77
CA TYR A 250 17.99 -3.80 -4.09
C TYR A 250 18.20 -4.91 -5.15
N ASN A 251 19.39 -5.46 -5.27
CA ASN A 251 19.67 -6.52 -6.22
C ASN A 251 18.90 -7.82 -5.92
N LEU A 252 18.74 -8.17 -4.64
CA LEU A 252 17.92 -9.32 -4.24
C LEU A 252 16.45 -9.15 -4.62
N LYS A 253 15.93 -7.93 -4.55
CA LYS A 253 14.55 -7.63 -4.94
C LYS A 253 14.37 -7.69 -6.46
N LEU A 254 15.32 -7.19 -7.25
CA LEU A 254 15.30 -7.34 -8.71
C LEU A 254 15.31 -8.81 -9.15
N ILE A 255 16.13 -9.65 -8.50
CA ILE A 255 16.14 -11.09 -8.74
C ILE A 255 14.81 -11.72 -8.35
N HIS A 256 14.20 -11.30 -7.23
CA HIS A 256 12.87 -11.77 -6.85
C HIS A 256 11.86 -11.50 -7.97
N PHE A 257 11.76 -10.28 -8.46
CA PHE A 257 10.86 -9.95 -9.57
C PHE A 257 11.16 -10.74 -10.86
N LYS A 258 12.44 -10.89 -11.21
CA LYS A 258 12.83 -11.69 -12.37
C LYS A 258 12.25 -13.10 -12.32
N TYR A 259 12.40 -13.78 -11.19
CA TYR A 259 11.95 -15.17 -11.07
C TYR A 259 10.45 -15.30 -10.86
N GLU A 260 9.78 -14.37 -10.18
CA GLU A 260 8.31 -14.35 -10.09
C GLU A 260 7.67 -14.16 -11.47
N ILE A 261 8.23 -13.29 -12.32
CA ILE A 261 7.77 -13.13 -13.71
C ILE A 261 7.93 -14.44 -14.47
N LEU A 262 9.13 -15.05 -14.46
CA LEU A 262 9.40 -16.31 -15.17
C LEU A 262 8.49 -17.45 -14.67
N LEU A 263 8.28 -17.55 -13.36
CA LEU A 263 7.39 -18.55 -12.77
C LEU A 263 5.92 -18.34 -13.14
N SER A 264 5.51 -17.09 -13.36
CA SER A 264 4.15 -16.76 -13.80
C SER A 264 3.89 -17.02 -15.29
N GLU A 265 4.95 -17.15 -16.09
CA GLU A 265 4.91 -17.36 -17.54
C GLU A 265 5.00 -18.84 -17.95
N THR A 266 5.19 -19.77 -17.00
CA THR A 266 5.26 -21.21 -17.31
C THR A 266 4.29 -22.02 -16.47
N ASP A 267 3.61 -22.99 -17.09
CA ASP A 267 2.77 -23.97 -16.41
C ASP A 267 3.49 -25.30 -16.16
N SER A 268 4.67 -25.53 -16.78
CA SER A 268 5.44 -26.75 -16.66
C SER A 268 6.00 -26.96 -15.24
N PRO A 269 5.62 -28.03 -14.50
CA PRO A 269 6.17 -28.31 -13.17
C PRO A 269 7.69 -28.46 -13.16
N THR A 270 8.24 -29.11 -14.18
CA THR A 270 9.69 -29.35 -14.32
C THR A 270 10.45 -28.04 -14.54
N GLU A 271 9.90 -27.14 -15.35
CA GLU A 271 10.49 -25.82 -15.56
C GLU A 271 10.41 -24.95 -14.32
N LYS A 272 9.28 -24.98 -13.59
CA LYS A 272 9.13 -24.29 -12.29
C LYS A 272 10.19 -24.74 -11.29
N GLU A 273 10.45 -26.04 -11.17
CA GLU A 273 11.47 -26.59 -10.27
C GLU A 273 12.88 -26.13 -10.67
N LYS A 274 13.19 -26.14 -11.97
CA LYS A 274 14.45 -25.61 -12.50
C LYS A 274 14.62 -24.13 -12.15
N LEU A 275 13.63 -23.30 -12.44
CA LEU A 275 13.63 -21.86 -12.13
C LEU A 275 13.81 -21.58 -10.64
N GLN A 276 13.13 -22.32 -9.77
CA GLN A 276 13.29 -22.19 -8.31
C GLN A 276 14.71 -22.54 -7.86
N THR A 277 15.33 -23.55 -8.50
CA THR A 277 16.72 -23.93 -8.21
C THR A 277 17.70 -22.86 -8.66
N GLU A 278 17.52 -22.30 -9.86
CA GLU A 278 18.32 -21.19 -10.37
C GLU A 278 18.17 -19.94 -9.51
N TRP A 279 16.96 -19.60 -9.10
CA TRP A 279 16.67 -18.50 -8.19
C TRP A 279 17.42 -18.64 -6.86
N LYS A 280 17.37 -19.82 -6.23
CA LYS A 280 18.15 -20.09 -5.02
C LYS A 280 19.64 -19.85 -5.23
N LYS A 281 20.21 -20.34 -6.34
CA LYS A 281 21.62 -20.14 -6.67
C LYS A 281 21.98 -18.65 -6.84
N GLU A 282 21.16 -17.90 -7.56
CA GLU A 282 21.41 -16.48 -7.81
C GLU A 282 21.31 -15.65 -6.52
N LYS A 283 20.31 -15.91 -5.67
CA LYS A 283 20.21 -15.32 -4.33
C LYS A 283 21.47 -15.58 -3.48
N TYR A 284 21.98 -16.81 -3.48
CA TYR A 284 23.17 -17.15 -2.71
C TYR A 284 24.41 -16.42 -3.21
N ARG A 285 24.59 -16.25 -4.53
CA ARG A 285 25.71 -15.48 -5.09
C ARG A 285 25.76 -14.05 -4.58
N ILE A 286 24.61 -13.39 -4.50
CA ILE A 286 24.53 -12.01 -3.96
C ILE A 286 24.75 -12.00 -2.46
N LYS A 287 24.11 -12.93 -1.72
CA LYS A 287 24.13 -12.94 -0.27
C LYS A 287 25.51 -13.19 0.34
N TYR A 288 26.34 -13.97 -0.34
CA TYR A 288 27.57 -14.50 0.27
C TYR A 288 28.86 -14.19 -0.53
N LYS A 289 28.91 -13.22 -1.40
CA LYS A 289 30.10 -12.71 -2.12
C LYS A 289 31.34 -13.65 -2.32
N HIS A 290 31.32 -14.90 -1.78
CA HIS A 290 32.44 -15.86 -1.81
C HIS A 290 32.03 -17.16 -2.51
N PRO A 291 32.65 -17.49 -3.68
CA PRO A 291 32.33 -18.70 -4.44
C PRO A 291 32.61 -20.00 -3.65
N VAL A 292 33.57 -19.99 -2.75
CA VAL A 292 33.94 -21.19 -1.96
C VAL A 292 32.92 -21.59 -0.93
N LEU A 293 32.25 -20.62 -0.25
CA LEU A 293 31.14 -20.90 0.69
C LEU A 293 29.90 -21.43 -0.04
N PHE A 294 29.68 -20.99 -1.25
CA PHE A 294 28.60 -21.45 -2.11
C PHE A 294 28.69 -22.95 -2.42
N PHE A 295 29.89 -23.45 -2.77
CA PHE A 295 30.11 -24.89 -3.05
C PHE A 295 30.00 -25.75 -1.79
N LYS A 296 30.46 -25.28 -0.61
CA LYS A 296 30.33 -26.01 0.66
C LYS A 296 28.87 -26.17 1.10
N LEU A 297 28.01 -25.15 0.93
CA LEU A 297 26.62 -25.21 1.29
C LEU A 297 25.75 -26.05 0.33
N LEU A 298 26.15 -26.18 -0.94
CA LEU A 298 25.54 -27.11 -1.89
C LEU A 298 25.86 -28.58 -1.59
N LEU A 299 27.03 -28.87 -1.01
CA LEU A 299 27.47 -30.22 -0.66
C LEU A 299 26.92 -30.70 0.70
N LEU A 300 26.52 -29.79 1.59
CA LEU A 300 25.94 -30.11 2.90
C LEU A 300 24.42 -30.33 2.86
N LYS A 301 23.79 -30.25 1.70
CA LYS A 301 22.33 -30.48 1.50
C LYS A 301 22.03 -31.62 0.51
N LYS A 302 22.94 -32.61 0.40
CA LYS A 302 22.64 -33.91 -0.23
C LYS A 302 22.38 -34.95 0.86
#